data_7899ccf24c14f6c024847a4112f25d51
#
_entry.id   7899ccf24c14f6c024847a4112f25d51
#
_cell.length_a   1.000
_cell.length_b   1.000
_cell.length_c   1.000
_cell.angle_alpha   90.00
_cell.angle_beta   90.00
_cell.angle_gamma   90.00
#
_symmetry.space_group_name_H-M   'P 1'
#
loop_
_entity.id
_entity.type
_entity.pdbx_description
1 polymer ?
#
loop_
_entity_poly.entity_id
_entity_poly.type
_entity_poly.pdbx_seq_one_letter_code
_entity_poly.pdbx_strand_id
1 'polypeptide(L)'
;MMGLVFLIPLFIFFINKNNKIKKLLLITFSFPTLFLFLWFLKNILISGCIVYPLKATCIKNLSWTNSNQITEDKILGSAWSKAWPDRIDKQISMSEYNKNFNWLKSWSKTHFKYILKIISPFIIILIVISLYLNFFTKNTLDKNKEDFNLKIIFLIIFCLFGLTSFFMIFPIYRYGYSYLITIISLIVIYLNKNKIRSKDNIFIFKFFFIICISALITKQFL
;
A
#
# COMPACT_ATOMS: atom_id res chain seq x y z
N MET A 1 -0.65 0.67 9.13
CA MET A 1 -0.37 1.21 7.76
C MET A 1 -1.50 2.05 7.18
N MET A 2 -2.77 1.77 7.44
CA MET A 2 -3.87 2.66 7.02
C MET A 2 -3.72 4.12 7.52
N GLY A 3 -3.09 4.36 8.67
CA GLY A 3 -2.90 5.71 9.21
C GLY A 3 -2.08 6.68 8.34
N LEU A 4 -1.13 6.17 7.54
CA LEU A 4 -0.34 7.02 6.64
C LEU A 4 -1.15 7.55 5.44
N VAL A 5 -2.17 6.81 4.99
CA VAL A 5 -3.08 7.25 3.92
C VAL A 5 -3.89 8.47 4.37
N PHE A 6 -4.18 8.60 5.66
CA PHE A 6 -4.89 9.76 6.22
C PHE A 6 -4.00 11.00 6.39
N LEU A 7 -2.68 10.85 6.45
CA LEU A 7 -1.77 11.98 6.57
C LEU A 7 -1.67 12.80 5.27
N ILE A 8 -1.80 12.16 4.10
CA ILE A 8 -1.71 12.86 2.81
C ILE A 8 -2.79 13.93 2.66
N PRO A 9 -4.07 13.63 2.91
CA PRO A 9 -5.14 14.61 2.82
C PRO A 9 -5.08 15.67 3.92
N LEU A 10 -4.63 15.32 5.13
CA LEU A 10 -4.35 16.30 6.18
C LEU A 10 -3.28 17.28 5.71
N PHE A 11 -2.21 16.79 5.10
CA PHE A 11 -1.15 17.62 4.54
C PHE A 11 -1.67 18.55 3.43
N ILE A 12 -2.51 18.03 2.52
CA ILE A 12 -3.18 18.81 1.47
C ILE A 12 -4.11 19.86 2.10
N PHE A 13 -4.84 19.51 3.18
CA PHE A 13 -5.72 20.42 3.91
C PHE A 13 -4.97 21.61 4.50
N PHE A 14 -3.79 21.37 5.11
CA PHE A 14 -2.97 22.45 5.69
C PHE A 14 -2.36 23.37 4.63
N ILE A 15 -1.95 22.83 3.49
CA ILE A 15 -1.29 23.61 2.43
C ILE A 15 -2.30 24.41 1.58
N ASN A 16 -3.54 23.93 1.45
CA ASN A 16 -4.49 24.55 0.55
C ASN A 16 -5.18 25.78 1.17
N LYS A 17 -5.01 26.96 0.54
CA LYS A 17 -5.64 28.20 0.95
C LYS A 17 -7.12 28.34 0.52
N ASN A 18 -7.63 27.44 -0.34
CA ASN A 18 -8.99 27.53 -0.89
C ASN A 18 -10.03 26.96 0.08
N ASN A 19 -10.92 27.81 0.60
CA ASN A 19 -11.95 27.43 1.58
C ASN A 19 -12.97 26.41 1.07
N LYS A 20 -13.28 26.36 -0.22
CA LYS A 20 -14.18 25.35 -0.80
C LYS A 20 -13.55 23.96 -0.75
N ILE A 21 -12.26 23.85 -1.06
CA ILE A 21 -11.52 22.60 -0.99
C ILE A 21 -11.37 22.14 0.46
N LYS A 22 -11.12 23.06 1.41
CA LYS A 22 -11.09 22.75 2.85
C LYS A 22 -12.40 22.15 3.33
N LYS A 23 -13.54 22.75 2.97
CA LYS A 23 -14.86 22.22 3.35
C LYS A 23 -15.12 20.84 2.75
N LEU A 24 -14.78 20.62 1.48
CA LEU A 24 -14.92 19.31 0.83
C LEU A 24 -14.03 18.26 1.52
N LEU A 25 -12.78 18.57 1.82
CA LEU A 25 -11.87 17.69 2.54
C LEU A 25 -12.39 17.35 3.93
N LEU A 26 -12.88 18.32 4.69
CA LEU A 26 -13.49 18.08 6.01
C LEU A 26 -14.65 17.09 5.95
N ILE A 27 -15.56 17.25 5.00
CA ILE A 27 -16.71 16.33 4.82
C ILE A 27 -16.22 14.95 4.40
N THR A 28 -15.27 14.86 3.47
CA THR A 28 -14.74 13.58 2.97
C THR A 28 -13.95 12.81 4.04
N PHE A 29 -13.31 13.55 4.99
CA PHE A 29 -12.51 12.95 6.06
C PHE A 29 -13.30 12.66 7.34
N SER A 30 -14.44 13.32 7.57
CA SER A 30 -15.23 13.09 8.78
C SER A 30 -15.66 11.62 8.92
N PHE A 31 -16.07 11.00 7.81
CA PHE A 31 -16.54 9.61 7.80
C PHE A 31 -15.42 8.58 8.08
N PRO A 32 -14.27 8.62 7.37
CA PRO A 32 -13.12 7.75 7.68
C PRO A 32 -12.56 7.97 9.08
N THR A 33 -12.54 9.21 9.58
CA THR A 33 -12.06 9.54 10.93
C THR A 33 -12.98 8.96 11.99
N LEU A 34 -14.30 9.05 11.81
CA LEU A 34 -15.29 8.41 12.70
C LEU A 34 -15.09 6.89 12.72
N PHE A 35 -14.90 6.27 11.55
CA PHE A 35 -14.66 4.83 11.44
C PHE A 35 -13.37 4.40 12.13
N LEU A 36 -12.30 5.19 11.99
CA LEU A 36 -11.03 4.96 12.68
C LEU A 36 -11.20 5.05 14.21
N PHE A 37 -11.95 6.04 14.68
CA PHE A 37 -12.24 6.21 16.10
C PHE A 37 -13.03 5.02 16.66
N LEU A 38 -14.06 4.56 15.97
CA LEU A 38 -14.84 3.37 16.33
C LEU A 38 -13.98 2.11 16.33
N TRP A 39 -13.03 2.01 15.41
CA TRP A 39 -12.09 0.89 15.36
C TRP A 39 -11.13 0.90 16.57
N PHE A 40 -10.62 2.06 16.98
CA PHE A 40 -9.83 2.18 18.20
C PHE A 40 -10.64 1.82 19.45
N LEU A 41 -11.87 2.32 19.56
CA LEU A 41 -12.77 1.98 20.66
C LEU A 41 -13.00 0.46 20.73
N LYS A 42 -13.32 -0.16 19.61
CA LYS A 42 -13.48 -1.62 19.52
C LYS A 42 -12.22 -2.35 20.03
N ASN A 43 -11.02 -1.93 19.62
CA ASN A 43 -9.78 -2.56 20.06
C ASN A 43 -9.57 -2.41 21.58
N ILE A 44 -9.85 -1.24 22.13
CA ILE A 44 -9.76 -1.00 23.59
C ILE A 44 -10.74 -1.91 24.35
N LEU A 45 -11.98 -2.01 23.90
CA LEU A 45 -13.01 -2.82 24.55
C LEU A 45 -12.69 -4.31 24.51
N ILE A 46 -12.11 -4.82 23.42
CA ILE A 46 -11.83 -6.25 23.25
C ILE A 46 -10.50 -6.66 23.88
N SER A 47 -9.44 -5.87 23.67
CA SER A 47 -8.07 -6.28 24.03
C SER A 47 -7.40 -5.38 25.08
N GLY A 48 -8.03 -4.26 25.43
CA GLY A 48 -7.42 -3.23 26.27
C GLY A 48 -6.34 -2.40 25.57
N CYS A 49 -6.16 -2.52 24.23
CA CYS A 49 -5.13 -1.83 23.47
C CYS A 49 -5.74 -0.95 22.39
N ILE A 50 -5.17 0.25 22.15
CA ILE A 50 -5.60 1.15 21.06
C ILE A 50 -5.31 0.48 19.71
N VAL A 51 -4.11 -0.10 19.55
CA VAL A 51 -3.69 -0.82 18.34
C VAL A 51 -3.23 -2.23 18.74
N TYR A 52 -4.09 -3.21 18.54
CA TYR A 52 -3.76 -4.60 18.82
C TYR A 52 -2.98 -5.24 17.65
N PRO A 53 -1.97 -6.08 17.90
CA PRO A 53 -1.37 -6.51 19.17
C PRO A 53 -0.09 -5.73 19.54
N LEU A 54 -0.14 -4.41 19.61
CA LEU A 54 1.01 -3.57 20.00
C LEU A 54 0.98 -3.28 21.51
N LYS A 55 1.79 -3.99 22.29
CA LYS A 55 1.87 -3.87 23.76
C LYS A 55 2.07 -2.43 24.25
N ALA A 56 2.82 -1.61 23.50
CA ALA A 56 3.06 -0.21 23.85
C ALA A 56 1.79 0.67 23.83
N THR A 57 0.73 0.24 23.15
CA THR A 57 -0.54 0.97 23.03
C THR A 57 -1.62 0.46 24.00
N CYS A 58 -1.28 -0.48 24.88
CA CYS A 58 -2.22 -1.12 25.77
C CYS A 58 -2.33 -0.40 27.11
N ILE A 59 -3.54 -0.31 27.63
CA ILE A 59 -3.88 0.30 28.91
C ILE A 59 -3.72 -0.76 29.97
N LYS A 60 -2.67 -0.65 30.79
CA LYS A 60 -2.28 -1.68 31.78
C LYS A 60 -3.29 -1.87 32.91
N ASN A 61 -4.10 -0.85 33.21
CA ASN A 61 -5.00 -0.85 34.38
C ASN A 61 -6.38 -1.47 34.11
N LEU A 62 -6.62 -1.99 32.90
CA LEU A 62 -7.87 -2.66 32.57
C LEU A 62 -7.79 -4.15 32.97
N SER A 63 -8.82 -4.66 33.66
CA SER A 63 -8.88 -6.03 34.16
C SER A 63 -8.80 -7.11 33.08
N TRP A 64 -9.17 -6.79 31.84
CA TRP A 64 -9.13 -7.71 30.71
C TRP A 64 -7.86 -7.60 29.84
N THR A 65 -6.93 -6.70 30.17
CA THR A 65 -5.67 -6.57 29.42
C THR A 65 -4.67 -7.65 29.83
N ASN A 66 -4.47 -8.66 28.98
CA ASN A 66 -3.49 -9.72 29.20
C ASN A 66 -2.21 -9.47 28.38
N SER A 67 -1.16 -9.01 29.05
CA SER A 67 0.11 -8.65 28.39
C SER A 67 0.85 -9.85 27.77
N ASN A 68 0.68 -11.07 28.33
CA ASN A 68 1.32 -12.28 27.83
C ASN A 68 0.65 -12.73 26.53
N GLN A 69 -0.68 -12.79 26.52
CA GLN A 69 -1.45 -13.13 25.34
C GLN A 69 -1.17 -12.15 24.18
N ILE A 70 -1.08 -10.85 24.46
CA ILE A 70 -0.77 -9.83 23.43
C ILE A 70 0.60 -10.09 22.78
N THR A 71 1.61 -10.51 23.58
CA THR A 71 2.94 -10.82 23.04
C THR A 71 2.94 -12.10 22.22
N GLU A 72 2.23 -13.12 22.65
CA GLU A 72 2.05 -14.38 21.91
C GLU A 72 1.32 -14.15 20.58
N ASP A 73 0.22 -13.42 20.59
CA ASP A 73 -0.55 -13.09 19.38
C ASP A 73 0.25 -12.25 18.40
N LYS A 74 1.12 -11.35 18.88
CA LYS A 74 2.05 -10.62 18.02
C LYS A 74 3.04 -11.55 17.34
N ILE A 75 3.64 -12.48 18.09
CA ILE A 75 4.59 -13.45 17.55
C ILE A 75 3.89 -14.38 16.56
N LEU A 76 2.73 -14.88 16.91
CA LEU A 76 1.88 -15.74 16.09
C LEU A 76 1.50 -15.03 14.78
N GLY A 77 0.91 -13.84 14.85
CA GLY A 77 0.51 -13.06 13.68
C GLY A 77 1.67 -12.72 12.75
N SER A 78 2.84 -12.37 13.33
CA SER A 78 4.07 -12.14 12.56
C SER A 78 4.54 -13.42 11.85
N ALA A 79 4.56 -14.57 12.53
CA ALA A 79 4.98 -15.83 11.95
C ALA A 79 4.03 -16.28 10.81
N TRP A 80 2.72 -16.16 11.01
CA TRP A 80 1.72 -16.50 9.99
C TRP A 80 1.83 -15.62 8.75
N SER A 81 2.10 -14.33 8.93
CA SER A 81 2.32 -13.41 7.80
C SER A 81 3.54 -13.77 6.95
N LYS A 82 4.46 -14.53 7.53
CA LYS A 82 5.74 -14.99 6.95
C LYS A 82 5.69 -16.44 6.45
N ALA A 83 4.50 -17.00 6.21
CA ALA A 83 4.30 -18.38 5.77
C ALA A 83 4.76 -19.45 6.78
N TRP A 84 4.47 -19.23 8.05
CA TRP A 84 4.76 -20.21 9.13
C TRP A 84 4.27 -21.63 8.87
N PRO A 85 3.04 -21.88 8.35
CA PRO A 85 2.58 -23.24 8.06
C PRO A 85 3.47 -23.99 7.06
N ASP A 86 4.04 -23.26 6.11
CA ASP A 86 4.86 -23.79 5.01
C ASP A 86 6.37 -23.74 5.32
N ARG A 87 6.75 -23.57 6.60
CA ARG A 87 8.16 -23.48 7.00
C ARG A 87 8.93 -24.74 6.63
N ILE A 88 10.16 -24.55 6.17
CA ILE A 88 11.03 -25.65 5.72
C ILE A 88 11.49 -26.46 6.94
N ASP A 89 11.99 -25.79 7.96
CA ASP A 89 12.36 -26.43 9.22
C ASP A 89 11.12 -26.50 10.14
N LYS A 90 10.68 -27.72 10.42
CA LYS A 90 9.50 -27.99 11.27
C LYS A 90 9.80 -27.90 12.77
N GLN A 91 11.09 -27.95 13.17
CA GLN A 91 11.51 -27.95 14.57
C GLN A 91 11.76 -26.55 15.13
N ILE A 92 11.92 -25.54 14.26
CA ILE A 92 12.17 -24.17 14.67
C ILE A 92 11.01 -23.58 15.48
N SER A 93 11.29 -22.84 16.55
CA SER A 93 10.28 -22.11 17.32
C SER A 93 9.76 -20.90 16.56
N MET A 94 8.52 -20.46 16.84
CA MET A 94 7.94 -19.27 16.18
C MET A 94 8.75 -17.99 16.45
N SER A 95 9.32 -17.85 17.64
CA SER A 95 10.14 -16.71 18.02
C SER A 95 11.44 -16.67 17.23
N GLU A 96 12.08 -17.79 17.02
CA GLU A 96 13.32 -17.92 16.25
C GLU A 96 13.07 -17.78 14.75
N TYR A 97 11.97 -18.35 14.24
CA TYR A 97 11.54 -18.19 12.85
C TYR A 97 11.36 -16.72 12.46
N ASN A 98 10.85 -15.89 13.37
CA ASN A 98 10.65 -14.46 13.15
C ASN A 98 11.95 -13.64 13.13
N LYS A 99 13.08 -14.18 13.63
CA LYS A 99 14.37 -13.48 13.72
C LYS A 99 15.20 -13.70 12.46
N ASN A 100 16.13 -12.79 12.22
CA ASN A 100 17.24 -12.92 11.25
C ASN A 100 16.86 -13.41 9.84
N PHE A 101 15.65 -13.09 9.37
CA PHE A 101 15.14 -13.50 8.06
C PHE A 101 15.07 -15.03 7.84
N ASN A 102 15.04 -15.86 8.89
CA ASN A 102 14.88 -17.31 8.79
C ASN A 102 13.64 -17.73 8.00
N TRP A 103 12.63 -16.85 8.00
CA TRP A 103 11.38 -17.00 7.27
C TRP A 103 11.47 -16.72 5.75
N LEU A 104 12.52 -16.04 5.27
CA LEU A 104 12.57 -15.51 3.90
C LEU A 104 12.46 -16.61 2.83
N LYS A 105 13.10 -17.75 3.05
CA LYS A 105 13.09 -18.88 2.12
C LYS A 105 11.70 -19.51 2.01
N SER A 106 11.01 -19.68 3.13
CA SER A 106 9.63 -20.20 3.16
C SER A 106 8.66 -19.21 2.54
N TRP A 107 8.78 -17.94 2.90
CA TRP A 107 7.96 -16.86 2.38
C TRP A 107 8.08 -16.72 0.86
N SER A 108 9.29 -16.71 0.34
CA SER A 108 9.52 -16.59 -1.11
C SER A 108 8.92 -17.76 -1.88
N LYS A 109 9.06 -18.99 -1.38
CA LYS A 109 8.46 -20.18 -1.99
C LYS A 109 6.93 -20.09 -2.05
N THR A 110 6.31 -19.59 -0.99
CA THR A 110 4.84 -19.52 -0.88
C THR A 110 4.26 -18.31 -1.59
N HIS A 111 4.85 -17.12 -1.41
CA HIS A 111 4.23 -15.86 -1.85
C HIS A 111 4.69 -15.35 -3.21
N PHE A 112 5.93 -15.66 -3.64
CA PHE A 112 6.48 -15.12 -4.87
C PHE A 112 5.68 -15.48 -6.13
N LYS A 113 5.21 -16.74 -6.21
CA LYS A 113 4.34 -17.19 -7.31
C LYS A 113 3.04 -16.38 -7.39
N TYR A 114 2.40 -16.10 -6.24
CA TYR A 114 1.17 -15.30 -6.20
C TYR A 114 1.41 -13.85 -6.56
N ILE A 115 2.52 -13.27 -6.09
CA ILE A 115 2.92 -11.90 -6.45
C ILE A 115 3.10 -11.78 -7.97
N LEU A 116 3.86 -12.69 -8.59
CA LEU A 116 4.05 -12.70 -10.04
C LEU A 116 2.72 -12.86 -10.80
N LYS A 117 1.84 -13.77 -10.36
CA LYS A 117 0.53 -13.97 -10.97
C LYS A 117 -0.34 -12.72 -10.95
N ILE A 118 -0.26 -11.93 -9.87
CA ILE A 118 -1.05 -10.71 -9.73
C ILE A 118 -0.43 -9.56 -10.52
N ILE A 119 0.91 -9.42 -10.50
CA ILE A 119 1.60 -8.26 -11.10
C ILE A 119 1.75 -8.41 -12.61
N SER A 120 1.90 -9.64 -13.14
CA SER A 120 2.13 -9.88 -14.57
C SER A 120 1.12 -9.21 -15.51
N PRO A 121 -0.21 -9.27 -15.31
CA PRO A 121 -1.16 -8.60 -16.20
C PRO A 121 -1.00 -7.07 -16.17
N PHE A 122 -0.68 -6.48 -15.01
CA PHE A 122 -0.42 -5.05 -14.91
C PHE A 122 0.85 -4.64 -15.65
N ILE A 123 1.91 -5.44 -15.55
CA ILE A 123 3.16 -5.18 -16.30
C ILE A 123 2.88 -5.22 -17.80
N ILE A 124 2.15 -6.23 -18.28
CA ILE A 124 1.80 -6.35 -19.71
C ILE A 124 1.02 -5.11 -20.17
N ILE A 125 -0.01 -4.69 -19.44
CA ILE A 125 -0.80 -3.49 -19.76
C ILE A 125 0.10 -2.25 -19.81
N LEU A 126 0.98 -2.06 -18.84
CA LEU A 126 1.88 -0.91 -18.78
C LEU A 126 2.90 -0.91 -19.93
N ILE A 127 3.40 -2.08 -20.32
CA ILE A 127 4.27 -2.22 -21.50
C ILE A 127 3.52 -1.83 -22.77
N VAL A 128 2.29 -2.33 -22.97
CA VAL A 128 1.45 -1.99 -24.14
C VAL A 128 1.20 -0.47 -24.19
N ILE A 129 0.85 0.15 -23.05
CA ILE A 129 0.67 1.61 -22.97
C ILE A 129 1.97 2.35 -23.34
N SER A 130 3.10 1.90 -22.80
CA SER A 130 4.40 2.52 -23.08
C SER A 130 4.79 2.41 -24.56
N LEU A 131 4.58 1.25 -25.18
CA LEU A 131 4.81 1.05 -26.60
C LEU A 131 3.88 1.94 -27.44
N TYR A 132 2.58 1.97 -27.14
CA TYR A 132 1.63 2.85 -27.80
C TYR A 132 2.08 4.32 -27.76
N LEU A 133 2.44 4.82 -26.57
CA LEU A 133 2.94 6.19 -26.42
C LEU A 133 4.22 6.42 -27.22
N ASN A 134 5.09 5.42 -27.32
CA ASN A 134 6.34 5.54 -28.07
C ASN A 134 6.13 5.60 -29.58
N PHE A 135 5.22 4.81 -30.13
CA PHE A 135 5.00 4.70 -31.57
C PHE A 135 4.03 5.76 -32.13
N PHE A 136 2.98 6.08 -31.37
CA PHE A 136 1.86 6.86 -31.89
C PHE A 136 1.80 8.32 -31.42
N THR A 137 2.64 8.72 -30.45
CA THR A 137 2.57 10.08 -29.91
C THR A 137 3.84 10.88 -30.12
N LYS A 138 3.65 12.17 -30.49
CA LYS A 138 4.77 13.13 -30.63
C LYS A 138 5.22 13.67 -29.28
N ASN A 139 6.50 13.98 -29.15
CA ASN A 139 7.02 14.63 -27.96
C ASN A 139 6.49 16.06 -27.84
N THR A 140 5.95 16.41 -26.70
CA THR A 140 5.58 17.78 -26.36
C THR A 140 6.68 18.39 -25.50
N LEU A 141 7.25 19.53 -25.95
CA LEU A 141 8.20 20.30 -25.15
C LEU A 141 7.42 21.06 -24.07
N ASP A 142 7.67 20.74 -22.82
CA ASP A 142 7.03 21.41 -21.69
C ASP A 142 8.04 22.13 -20.80
N LYS A 143 7.73 23.39 -20.46
CA LYS A 143 8.57 24.27 -19.64
C LYS A 143 8.60 23.89 -18.16
N ASN A 144 7.60 23.12 -17.66
CA ASN A 144 7.49 22.77 -16.23
C ASN A 144 7.99 21.34 -15.91
N LYS A 145 9.08 20.91 -16.53
CA LYS A 145 9.64 19.56 -16.40
C LYS A 145 10.18 19.24 -15.01
N GLU A 146 10.82 20.20 -14.36
CA GLU A 146 11.55 19.93 -13.09
C GLU A 146 10.59 19.64 -11.93
N ASP A 147 9.58 20.46 -11.74
CA ASP A 147 8.59 20.29 -10.65
C ASP A 147 7.81 18.97 -10.77
N PHE A 148 7.45 18.56 -11.99
CA PHE A 148 6.78 17.27 -12.23
C PHE A 148 7.68 16.08 -11.93
N ASN A 149 8.95 16.13 -12.30
CA ASN A 149 9.92 15.06 -12.01
C ASN A 149 10.12 14.88 -10.51
N LEU A 150 10.28 15.97 -9.77
CA LEU A 150 10.50 15.96 -8.34
C LEU A 150 9.32 15.35 -7.60
N LYS A 151 8.09 15.66 -8.02
CA LYS A 151 6.86 15.05 -7.45
C LYS A 151 6.79 13.55 -7.67
N ILE A 152 7.12 13.05 -8.88
CA ILE A 152 7.12 11.61 -9.16
C ILE A 152 8.19 10.89 -8.35
N ILE A 153 9.40 11.44 -8.28
CA ILE A 153 10.49 10.86 -7.50
C ILE A 153 10.11 10.78 -6.03
N PHE A 154 9.52 11.83 -5.47
CA PHE A 154 9.03 11.83 -4.09
C PHE A 154 7.99 10.73 -3.85
N LEU A 155 7.03 10.56 -4.76
CA LEU A 155 6.03 9.49 -4.68
C LEU A 155 6.66 8.10 -4.76
N ILE A 156 7.66 7.89 -5.62
CA ILE A 156 8.40 6.62 -5.70
C ILE A 156 9.11 6.32 -4.38
N ILE A 157 9.81 7.30 -3.80
CA ILE A 157 10.50 7.15 -2.51
C ILE A 157 9.49 6.81 -1.42
N PHE A 158 8.34 7.49 -1.38
CA PHE A 158 7.28 7.22 -0.42
C PHE A 158 6.72 5.80 -0.55
N CYS A 159 6.48 5.33 -1.79
CA CYS A 159 6.04 3.96 -2.05
C CYS A 159 7.09 2.92 -1.68
N LEU A 160 8.38 3.19 -1.93
CA LEU A 160 9.49 2.32 -1.51
C LEU A 160 9.56 2.21 0.01
N PHE A 161 9.43 3.32 0.72
CA PHE A 161 9.36 3.31 2.19
C PHE A 161 8.15 2.51 2.69
N GLY A 162 6.99 2.66 2.07
CA GLY A 162 5.80 1.86 2.37
C GLY A 162 6.01 0.37 2.13
N LEU A 163 6.65 0.01 1.01
CA LEU A 163 6.96 -1.37 0.64
C LEU A 163 7.95 -2.02 1.63
N THR A 164 9.03 -1.31 2.00
CA THR A 164 10.02 -1.82 2.96
C THR A 164 9.44 -1.99 4.34
N SER A 165 8.67 -1.01 4.83
CA SER A 165 7.97 -1.10 6.12
C SER A 165 6.98 -2.26 6.15
N PHE A 166 6.21 -2.46 5.08
CA PHE A 166 5.33 -3.60 4.93
C PHE A 166 6.09 -4.92 4.99
N PHE A 167 7.17 -5.05 4.21
CA PHE A 167 7.96 -6.28 4.12
C PHE A 167 8.60 -6.67 5.45
N MET A 168 9.05 -5.70 6.24
CA MET A 168 9.66 -5.95 7.53
C MET A 168 8.67 -6.37 8.61
N ILE A 169 7.45 -5.82 8.60
CA ILE A 169 6.48 -6.00 9.69
C ILE A 169 5.54 -7.17 9.41
N PHE A 170 4.82 -7.15 8.29
CA PHE A 170 3.80 -8.14 7.92
C PHE A 170 3.80 -8.39 6.40
N PRO A 171 4.71 -9.23 5.88
CA PRO A 171 4.90 -9.42 4.45
C PRO A 171 3.82 -10.32 3.79
N ILE A 172 2.54 -10.05 4.04
CA ILE A 172 1.44 -10.72 3.35
C ILE A 172 1.28 -10.13 1.96
N TYR A 173 1.46 -10.92 0.90
CA TYR A 173 1.47 -10.45 -0.49
C TYR A 173 0.28 -9.54 -0.85
N ARG A 174 -0.91 -9.81 -0.26
CA ARG A 174 -2.14 -9.02 -0.51
C ARG A 174 -2.02 -7.54 -0.17
N TYR A 175 -1.16 -7.17 0.77
CA TYR A 175 -1.00 -5.77 1.18
C TYR A 175 0.19 -5.08 0.51
N GLY A 176 1.15 -5.85 -0.02
CA GLY A 176 2.38 -5.32 -0.60
C GLY A 176 2.32 -5.07 -2.11
N TYR A 177 1.51 -5.83 -2.85
CA TYR A 177 1.49 -5.73 -4.31
C TYR A 177 1.02 -4.36 -4.81
N SER A 178 0.16 -3.65 -4.07
CA SER A 178 -0.30 -2.30 -4.42
C SER A 178 0.86 -1.31 -4.52
N TYR A 179 1.83 -1.38 -3.60
CA TYR A 179 3.04 -0.55 -3.67
C TYR A 179 3.87 -0.87 -4.91
N LEU A 180 4.04 -2.16 -5.23
CA LEU A 180 4.80 -2.59 -6.41
C LEU A 180 4.14 -2.10 -7.71
N ILE A 181 2.82 -2.27 -7.85
CA ILE A 181 2.07 -1.78 -9.02
C ILE A 181 2.20 -0.27 -9.14
N THR A 182 2.06 0.46 -8.02
CA THR A 182 2.18 1.92 -8.02
C THR A 182 3.58 2.37 -8.43
N ILE A 183 4.65 1.74 -7.91
CA ILE A 183 6.03 2.06 -8.28
C ILE A 183 6.25 1.82 -9.78
N ILE A 184 5.84 0.67 -10.32
CA ILE A 184 5.99 0.34 -11.74
C ILE A 184 5.22 1.35 -12.59
N SER A 185 3.99 1.70 -12.21
CA SER A 185 3.18 2.70 -12.91
C SER A 185 3.84 4.09 -12.91
N LEU A 186 4.39 4.52 -11.77
CA LEU A 186 5.10 5.80 -11.67
C LEU A 186 6.37 5.82 -12.53
N ILE A 187 7.11 4.71 -12.61
CA ILE A 187 8.27 4.57 -13.48
C ILE A 187 7.84 4.72 -14.96
N VAL A 188 6.77 4.04 -15.38
CA VAL A 188 6.25 4.16 -16.75
C VAL A 188 5.80 5.59 -17.06
N ILE A 189 5.13 6.26 -16.13
CA ILE A 189 4.74 7.67 -16.26
C ILE A 189 5.99 8.56 -16.39
N TYR A 190 7.00 8.33 -15.58
CA TYR A 190 8.25 9.08 -15.61
C TYR A 190 8.98 8.94 -16.95
N LEU A 191 9.09 7.72 -17.48
CA LEU A 191 9.73 7.44 -18.78
C LEU A 191 8.96 8.05 -19.96
N ASN A 192 7.63 8.11 -19.88
CA ASN A 192 6.77 8.62 -20.95
C ASN A 192 6.23 10.05 -20.71
N LYS A 193 6.77 10.79 -19.75
CA LYS A 193 6.28 12.09 -19.31
C LYS A 193 6.07 13.11 -20.42
N ASN A 194 6.96 13.12 -21.42
CA ASN A 194 6.90 14.07 -22.55
C ASN A 194 5.75 13.77 -23.53
N LYS A 195 5.16 12.58 -23.46
CA LYS A 195 4.12 12.08 -24.37
C LYS A 195 2.74 12.07 -23.71
N ILE A 196 2.68 11.89 -22.39
CA ILE A 196 1.43 11.75 -21.64
C ILE A 196 0.63 13.06 -21.59
N ARG A 197 1.28 14.20 -21.71
CA ARG A 197 0.69 15.53 -21.45
C ARG A 197 -0.12 16.12 -22.61
N SER A 198 -0.22 15.45 -23.75
CA SER A 198 -1.14 15.85 -24.82
C SER A 198 -2.59 15.58 -24.39
N LYS A 199 -3.54 16.47 -24.78
CA LYS A 199 -4.98 16.32 -24.41
C LYS A 199 -5.54 14.96 -24.85
N ASP A 200 -5.15 14.47 -26.01
CA ASP A 200 -5.62 13.21 -26.57
C ASP A 200 -5.14 12.00 -25.76
N ASN A 201 -3.91 12.07 -25.25
CA ASN A 201 -3.33 11.00 -24.42
C ASN A 201 -3.96 10.92 -23.03
N ILE A 202 -4.41 12.05 -22.46
CA ILE A 202 -5.13 12.08 -21.17
C ILE A 202 -6.45 11.32 -21.28
N PHE A 203 -7.16 11.43 -22.41
CA PHE A 203 -8.40 10.70 -22.65
C PHE A 203 -8.16 9.18 -22.69
N ILE A 204 -7.14 8.74 -23.42
CA ILE A 204 -6.74 7.33 -23.51
C ILE A 204 -6.37 6.78 -22.12
N PHE A 205 -5.59 7.54 -21.33
CA PHE A 205 -5.25 7.15 -19.97
C PHE A 205 -6.49 6.99 -19.07
N LYS A 206 -7.45 7.91 -19.14
CA LYS A 206 -8.70 7.80 -18.40
C LYS A 206 -9.49 6.55 -18.80
N PHE A 207 -9.56 6.26 -20.09
CA PHE A 207 -10.25 5.08 -20.61
C PHE A 207 -9.61 3.76 -20.12
N PHE A 208 -8.27 3.65 -20.23
CA PHE A 208 -7.54 2.49 -19.68
C PHE A 208 -7.70 2.37 -18.16
N PHE A 209 -7.68 3.48 -17.45
CA PHE A 209 -7.88 3.48 -16.00
C PHE A 209 -9.27 2.94 -15.61
N ILE A 210 -10.30 3.33 -16.34
CA ILE A 210 -11.67 2.83 -16.14
C ILE A 210 -11.74 1.32 -16.42
N ILE A 211 -11.12 0.83 -17.49
CA ILE A 211 -11.05 -0.60 -17.80
C ILE A 211 -10.32 -1.37 -16.69
N CYS A 212 -9.19 -0.88 -16.20
CA CYS A 212 -8.45 -1.52 -15.11
C CYS A 212 -9.28 -1.59 -13.83
N ILE A 213 -9.98 -0.51 -13.47
CA ILE A 213 -10.88 -0.49 -12.30
C ILE A 213 -12.03 -1.47 -12.49
N SER A 214 -12.68 -1.50 -13.66
CA SER A 214 -13.78 -2.43 -13.92
C SER A 214 -13.32 -3.88 -13.84
N ALA A 215 -12.13 -4.20 -14.36
CA ALA A 215 -11.54 -5.53 -14.26
C ALA A 215 -11.19 -5.93 -12.82
N LEU A 216 -10.74 -4.98 -11.98
CA LEU A 216 -10.49 -5.23 -10.56
C LEU A 216 -11.80 -5.47 -9.79
N ILE A 217 -12.85 -4.71 -10.09
CA ILE A 217 -14.16 -4.86 -9.46
C ILE A 217 -14.76 -6.23 -9.83
N THR A 218 -14.77 -6.59 -11.11
CA THR A 218 -15.31 -7.89 -11.55
C THR A 218 -14.58 -9.08 -10.93
N LYS A 219 -13.25 -8.96 -10.72
CA LYS A 219 -12.48 -10.01 -10.06
C LYS A 219 -12.77 -10.15 -8.55
N GLN A 220 -13.31 -9.13 -7.89
CA GLN A 220 -13.71 -9.24 -6.48
C GLN A 220 -15.06 -9.94 -6.30
N PHE A 221 -15.88 -10.00 -7.36
CA PHE A 221 -17.20 -10.65 -7.33
C PHE A 221 -17.20 -12.08 -7.93
N LEU A 222 -16.07 -12.54 -8.46
CA LEU A 222 -15.81 -13.92 -8.91
C LEU A 222 -14.88 -14.64 -7.90
#